data_16dcd8f8aede76129d3915c629da4739
#
_entry.id   16dcd8f8aede76129d3915c629da4739
#
_cell.length_a   1.000
_cell.length_b   1.000
_cell.length_c   1.000
_cell.angle_alpha   90.00
_cell.angle_beta   90.00
_cell.angle_gamma   90.00
#
_symmetry.space_group_name_H-M   'P 1'
#
loop_
_entity.id
_entity.type
_entity.pdbx_description
1 polymer ?
#
loop_
_entity_poly.entity_id
_entity_poly.type
_entity_poly.pdbx_seq_one_letter_code
_entity_poly.pdbx_strand_id
1 'polypeptide(L)'
;IGASIFASNIGSEHLIGLAGAGASSGMAMAHWEIQGWMILILGWVFVPFYSRSMVYTMPEFLERRYNPQSRTILSVISLISYVLTKVAVTVYAGGLVFQQVFGIEELWGIDFFWIAAIGLVLITALYTIFGGMKSVLYTSVLQTPILLLGSLIILVLGFKELGGWDEMMRICGAVTVNDQGNTMTELILSLIHI
;
A
#
# COMPACT_ATOMS: atom_id res chain seq x y z
N ILE A 1 10.35 3.58 15.67
CA ILE A 1 10.38 2.30 14.89
C ILE A 1 8.98 1.96 14.39
N GLY A 2 7.95 1.83 15.26
CA GLY A 2 6.59 1.49 14.83
C GLY A 2 6.00 2.44 13.78
N ALA A 3 6.12 3.75 13.98
CA ALA A 3 5.69 4.76 13.02
C ALA A 3 6.39 4.63 11.66
N SER A 4 7.67 4.29 11.66
CA SER A 4 8.42 4.10 10.42
C SER A 4 7.98 2.83 9.67
N ILE A 5 7.73 1.73 10.39
CA ILE A 5 7.20 0.50 9.79
C ILE A 5 5.80 0.76 9.21
N PHE A 6 4.95 1.49 9.94
CA PHE A 6 3.63 1.87 9.48
C PHE A 6 3.69 2.69 8.17
N ALA A 7 4.47 3.78 8.14
CA ALA A 7 4.61 4.63 6.96
C ALA A 7 5.25 3.92 5.76
N SER A 8 6.13 2.93 5.98
CA SER A 8 6.75 2.18 4.90
C SER A 8 5.83 1.10 4.30
N ASN A 9 4.79 0.70 5.01
CA ASN A 9 3.82 -0.29 4.55
C ASN A 9 2.58 0.32 3.92
N ILE A 10 2.17 1.52 4.33
CA ILE A 10 1.02 2.21 3.76
C ILE A 10 1.50 3.10 2.62
N GLY A 11 1.21 2.70 1.41
CA GLY A 11 1.52 3.43 0.19
C GLY A 11 0.27 3.99 -0.49
N SER A 12 0.48 4.62 -1.63
CA SER A 12 -0.58 5.13 -2.50
C SER A 12 -1.53 4.03 -2.99
N GLU A 13 -1.05 2.79 -3.07
CA GLU A 13 -1.86 1.61 -3.38
C GLU A 13 -2.99 1.38 -2.37
N HIS A 14 -2.77 1.70 -1.10
CA HIS A 14 -3.80 1.57 -0.06
C HIS A 14 -4.79 2.74 -0.10
N LEU A 15 -4.29 3.97 -0.24
CA LEU A 15 -5.14 5.16 -0.21
C LEU A 15 -5.96 5.34 -1.50
N ILE A 16 -5.38 5.05 -2.65
CA ILE A 16 -6.04 5.24 -3.96
C ILE A 16 -6.57 3.91 -4.49
N GLY A 17 -5.74 2.86 -4.49
CA GLY A 17 -6.09 1.55 -5.03
C GLY A 17 -7.23 0.90 -4.27
N LEU A 18 -7.12 0.74 -2.94
CA LEU A 18 -8.18 0.14 -2.12
C LEU A 18 -9.42 1.03 -2.04
N ALA A 19 -9.26 2.35 -1.93
CA ALA A 19 -10.41 3.27 -1.94
C ALA A 19 -11.15 3.22 -3.28
N GLY A 20 -10.43 3.23 -4.40
CA GLY A 20 -11.01 3.08 -5.73
C GLY A 20 -11.69 1.73 -5.93
N ALA A 21 -11.06 0.65 -5.50
CA ALA A 21 -11.66 -0.68 -5.53
C ALA A 21 -12.89 -0.78 -4.61
N GLY A 22 -12.85 -0.17 -3.43
CA GLY A 22 -14.00 -0.08 -2.54
C GLY A 22 -15.18 0.68 -3.17
N ALA A 23 -14.90 1.74 -3.91
CA ALA A 23 -15.93 2.51 -4.62
C ALA A 23 -16.54 1.74 -5.80
N SER A 24 -15.77 0.89 -6.48
CA SER A 24 -16.24 0.13 -7.65
C SER A 24 -16.78 -1.26 -7.32
N SER A 25 -16.21 -1.94 -6.33
CA SER A 25 -16.49 -3.35 -6.00
C SER A 25 -17.06 -3.54 -4.60
N GLY A 26 -17.28 -2.46 -3.86
CA GLY A 26 -17.84 -2.50 -2.51
C GLY A 26 -16.86 -3.03 -1.46
N MET A 27 -17.40 -3.39 -0.29
CA MET A 27 -16.62 -3.84 0.88
C MET A 27 -15.93 -5.20 0.69
N ALA A 28 -16.27 -5.96 -0.36
CA ALA A 28 -15.64 -7.23 -0.66
C ALA A 28 -14.10 -7.15 -0.73
N MET A 29 -13.57 -6.03 -1.21
CA MET A 29 -12.12 -5.81 -1.28
C MET A 29 -11.44 -5.69 0.08
N ALA A 30 -12.18 -5.43 1.15
CA ALA A 30 -11.63 -5.37 2.52
C ALA A 30 -11.07 -6.72 3.01
N HIS A 31 -11.43 -7.85 2.37
CA HIS A 31 -10.84 -9.15 2.71
C HIS A 31 -9.33 -9.20 2.50
N TRP A 32 -8.77 -8.39 1.62
CA TRP A 32 -7.31 -8.28 1.45
C TRP A 32 -6.62 -7.80 2.73
N GLU A 33 -7.28 -7.01 3.54
CA GLU A 33 -6.77 -6.54 4.84
C GLU A 33 -6.79 -7.64 5.91
N ILE A 34 -7.60 -8.70 5.74
CA ILE A 34 -7.63 -9.86 6.64
C ILE A 34 -6.28 -10.59 6.65
N GLN A 35 -5.47 -10.47 5.61
CA GLN A 35 -4.09 -10.97 5.60
C GLN A 35 -3.25 -10.41 6.76
N GLY A 36 -3.65 -9.31 7.40
CA GLY A 36 -3.03 -8.82 8.63
C GLY A 36 -2.96 -9.88 9.75
N TRP A 37 -3.90 -10.81 9.80
CA TRP A 37 -3.85 -11.94 10.73
C TRP A 37 -2.67 -12.87 10.47
N MET A 38 -2.26 -13.03 9.22
CA MET A 38 -1.05 -13.78 8.85
C MET A 38 0.21 -13.13 9.42
N ILE A 39 0.23 -11.80 9.53
CA ILE A 39 1.33 -11.06 10.15
C ILE A 39 1.44 -11.37 11.64
N LEU A 40 0.31 -11.57 12.35
CA LEU A 40 0.31 -12.00 13.74
C LEU A 40 0.91 -13.40 13.90
N ILE A 41 0.54 -14.34 13.03
CA ILE A 41 1.13 -15.69 13.00
C ILE A 41 2.63 -15.59 12.70
N LEU A 42 3.01 -14.78 11.73
CA LEU A 42 4.42 -14.52 11.43
C LEU A 42 5.16 -14.02 12.68
N GLY A 43 4.59 -13.02 13.38
CA GLY A 43 5.18 -12.44 14.58
C GLY A 43 5.31 -13.42 15.76
N TRP A 44 4.29 -14.22 16.02
CA TRP A 44 4.26 -15.10 17.19
C TRP A 44 4.99 -16.43 16.97
N VAL A 45 4.91 -16.99 15.77
CA VAL A 45 5.46 -18.32 15.47
C VAL A 45 6.80 -18.21 14.74
N PHE A 46 6.85 -17.46 13.65
CA PHE A 46 8.00 -17.46 12.76
C PHE A 46 9.13 -16.53 13.22
N VAL A 47 8.81 -15.36 13.79
CA VAL A 47 9.87 -14.45 14.28
C VAL A 47 10.73 -15.07 15.37
N PRO A 48 10.19 -15.75 16.42
CA PRO A 48 10.99 -16.47 17.38
C PRO A 48 11.85 -17.58 16.76
N PHE A 49 11.32 -18.27 15.76
CA PHE A 49 12.05 -19.30 15.03
C PHE A 49 13.25 -18.71 14.26
N TYR A 50 13.05 -17.65 13.50
CA TYR A 50 14.13 -16.99 12.75
C TYR A 50 15.16 -16.31 13.67
N SER A 51 14.71 -15.72 14.77
CA SER A 51 15.57 -15.12 15.77
C SER A 51 16.52 -16.15 16.41
N ARG A 52 16.01 -17.34 16.73
CA ARG A 52 16.83 -18.43 17.25
C ARG A 52 17.81 -18.99 16.20
N SER A 53 17.43 -18.92 14.94
CA SER A 53 18.30 -19.34 13.83
C SER A 53 19.38 -18.31 13.49
N MET A 54 19.37 -17.14 14.15
CA MET A 54 20.34 -16.04 13.95
C MET A 54 20.49 -15.65 12.48
N VAL A 55 19.36 -15.62 11.74
CA VAL A 55 19.29 -15.16 10.35
C VAL A 55 18.54 -13.84 10.28
N TYR A 56 19.05 -12.91 9.48
CA TYR A 56 18.48 -11.56 9.36
C TYR A 56 17.61 -11.39 8.12
N THR A 57 17.78 -12.25 7.12
CA THR A 57 17.05 -12.17 5.86
C THR A 57 16.61 -13.54 5.37
N MET A 58 15.49 -13.60 4.62
CA MET A 58 15.00 -14.84 4.01
C MET A 58 16.00 -15.48 3.03
N PRO A 59 16.69 -14.71 2.17
CA PRO A 59 17.74 -15.29 1.32
C PRO A 59 18.87 -15.95 2.13
N GLU A 60 19.29 -15.36 3.25
CA GLU A 60 20.29 -15.93 4.14
C GLU A 60 19.79 -17.24 4.79
N PHE A 61 18.51 -17.27 5.18
CA PHE A 61 17.91 -18.50 5.71
C PHE A 61 17.96 -19.64 4.69
N LEU A 62 17.63 -19.36 3.43
CA LEU A 62 17.70 -20.36 2.37
C LEU A 62 19.13 -20.82 2.08
N GLU A 63 20.11 -19.93 2.15
CA GLU A 63 21.52 -20.29 2.01
C GLU A 63 21.95 -21.29 3.07
N ARG A 64 21.62 -21.02 4.35
CA ARG A 64 21.98 -21.90 5.47
C ARG A 64 21.25 -23.23 5.43
N ARG A 65 20.03 -23.25 4.90
CA ARG A 65 19.21 -24.47 4.85
C ARG A 65 19.47 -25.34 3.63
N TYR A 66 19.80 -24.72 2.50
CA TYR A 66 19.96 -25.40 1.21
C TYR A 66 21.36 -25.18 0.63
N ASN A 67 21.53 -24.06 -0.11
CA ASN A 67 22.80 -23.74 -0.75
C ASN A 67 22.88 -22.24 -1.13
N PRO A 68 24.11 -21.72 -1.49
CA PRO A 68 24.28 -20.33 -1.91
C PRO A 68 23.51 -19.95 -3.18
N GLN A 69 23.25 -20.92 -4.07
CA GLN A 69 22.48 -20.66 -5.30
C GLN A 69 21.02 -20.27 -4.98
N SER A 70 20.41 -20.93 -3.98
CA SER A 70 19.06 -20.60 -3.53
C SER A 70 18.97 -19.16 -3.00
N ARG A 71 19.98 -18.68 -2.29
CA ARG A 71 20.10 -17.29 -1.86
C ARG A 71 20.11 -16.34 -3.06
N THR A 72 20.99 -16.61 -4.04
CA THR A 72 21.15 -15.75 -5.21
C THR A 72 19.86 -15.68 -6.03
N ILE A 73 19.24 -16.82 -6.32
CA ILE A 73 17.99 -16.90 -7.08
C ILE A 73 16.88 -16.10 -6.38
N LEU A 74 16.66 -16.33 -5.09
CA LEU A 74 15.63 -15.62 -4.34
C LEU A 74 15.93 -14.11 -4.29
N SER A 75 17.18 -13.71 -4.09
CA SER A 75 17.56 -12.29 -4.05
C SER A 75 17.31 -11.60 -5.38
N VAL A 76 17.66 -12.22 -6.51
CA VAL A 76 17.44 -11.67 -7.86
C VAL A 76 15.95 -11.56 -8.16
N ILE A 77 15.18 -12.63 -7.93
CA ILE A 77 13.72 -12.62 -8.14
C ILE A 77 13.07 -11.55 -7.29
N SER A 78 13.42 -11.46 -6.00
CA SER A 78 12.87 -10.46 -5.09
C SER A 78 13.20 -9.04 -5.55
N LEU A 79 14.42 -8.78 -5.97
CA LEU A 79 14.85 -7.46 -6.45
C LEU A 79 14.04 -7.04 -7.68
N ILE A 80 13.94 -7.90 -8.68
CA ILE A 80 13.17 -7.65 -9.90
C ILE A 80 11.69 -7.41 -9.56
N SER A 81 11.11 -8.27 -8.71
CA SER A 81 9.72 -8.12 -8.28
C SER A 81 9.48 -6.80 -7.56
N TYR A 82 10.34 -6.41 -6.64
CA TYR A 82 10.21 -5.13 -5.94
C TYR A 82 10.25 -3.93 -6.87
N VAL A 83 11.17 -3.92 -7.84
CA VAL A 83 11.29 -2.83 -8.81
C VAL A 83 10.05 -2.76 -9.71
N LEU A 84 9.65 -3.89 -10.29
CA LEU A 84 8.54 -3.91 -11.25
C LEU A 84 7.16 -3.75 -10.62
N THR A 85 6.99 -4.18 -9.37
CA THR A 85 5.68 -4.06 -8.69
C THR A 85 5.65 -2.85 -7.76
N LYS A 86 6.37 -2.89 -6.63
CA LYS A 86 6.29 -1.85 -5.60
C LYS A 86 6.71 -0.47 -6.10
N VAL A 87 7.90 -0.35 -6.67
CA VAL A 87 8.42 0.96 -7.11
C VAL A 87 7.58 1.51 -8.27
N ALA A 88 7.29 0.69 -9.27
CA ALA A 88 6.52 1.12 -10.43
C ALA A 88 5.10 1.59 -10.04
N VAL A 89 4.38 0.81 -9.23
CA VAL A 89 3.02 1.17 -8.78
C VAL A 89 3.04 2.44 -7.92
N THR A 90 3.99 2.57 -7.00
CA THR A 90 4.08 3.76 -6.14
C THR A 90 4.40 5.02 -6.93
N VAL A 91 5.33 4.94 -7.89
CA VAL A 91 5.67 6.08 -8.76
C VAL A 91 4.51 6.44 -9.67
N TYR A 92 3.83 5.45 -10.26
CA TYR A 92 2.65 5.66 -11.09
C TYR A 92 1.53 6.36 -10.31
N ALA A 93 1.16 5.83 -9.16
CA ALA A 93 0.11 6.43 -8.33
C ALA A 93 0.51 7.84 -7.84
N GLY A 94 1.79 8.04 -7.47
CA GLY A 94 2.31 9.36 -7.10
C GLY A 94 2.21 10.36 -8.25
N GLY A 95 2.60 9.97 -9.46
CA GLY A 95 2.48 10.83 -10.66
C GLY A 95 1.03 11.26 -10.93
N LEU A 96 0.08 10.33 -10.86
CA LEU A 96 -1.35 10.63 -11.01
C LEU A 96 -1.87 11.61 -9.95
N VAL A 97 -1.48 11.42 -8.69
CA VAL A 97 -1.90 12.34 -7.61
C VAL A 97 -1.38 13.74 -7.85
N PHE A 98 -0.10 13.89 -8.22
CA PHE A 98 0.45 15.21 -8.52
C PHE A 98 -0.25 15.87 -9.69
N GLN A 99 -0.52 15.13 -10.78
CA GLN A 99 -1.28 15.65 -11.93
C GLN A 99 -2.66 16.14 -11.51
N GLN A 100 -3.37 15.36 -10.71
CA GLN A 100 -4.70 15.70 -10.23
C GLN A 100 -4.69 16.90 -9.28
N VAL A 101 -3.75 16.95 -8.33
CA VAL A 101 -3.68 18.02 -7.32
C VAL A 101 -3.28 19.36 -7.94
N PHE A 102 -2.32 19.36 -8.87
CA PHE A 102 -1.91 20.60 -9.54
C PHE A 102 -2.83 21.00 -10.69
N GLY A 103 -3.66 20.09 -11.21
CA GLY A 103 -4.56 20.36 -12.33
C GLY A 103 -3.81 20.73 -13.63
N ILE A 104 -2.56 20.31 -13.77
CA ILE A 104 -1.72 20.57 -14.93
C ILE A 104 -1.71 19.30 -15.78
N GLU A 105 -2.17 19.39 -17.01
CA GLU A 105 -2.15 18.27 -17.95
C GLU A 105 -0.80 18.16 -18.66
N GLU A 106 -0.30 19.28 -19.16
CA GLU A 106 0.95 19.35 -19.90
C GLU A 106 1.85 20.51 -19.42
N LEU A 107 3.12 20.29 -19.37
CA LEU A 107 4.13 21.27 -19.07
C LEU A 107 5.29 21.13 -20.07
N TRP A 108 5.61 22.20 -20.82
CA TRP A 108 6.61 22.22 -21.88
C TRP A 108 6.39 21.19 -23.00
N GLY A 109 5.13 20.84 -23.29
CA GLY A 109 4.81 19.85 -24.33
C GLY A 109 5.02 18.39 -23.88
N ILE A 110 5.23 18.16 -22.59
CA ILE A 110 5.34 16.84 -21.98
C ILE A 110 4.18 16.68 -20.99
N ASP A 111 3.56 15.50 -20.99
CA ASP A 111 2.55 15.16 -20.00
C ASP A 111 3.11 15.34 -18.59
N PHE A 112 2.43 16.13 -17.77
CA PHE A 112 2.87 16.45 -16.40
C PHE A 112 3.07 15.23 -15.53
N PHE A 113 2.35 14.14 -15.83
CA PHE A 113 2.54 12.85 -15.17
C PHE A 113 4.02 12.39 -15.18
N TRP A 114 4.69 12.47 -16.34
CA TRP A 114 6.08 12.04 -16.45
C TRP A 114 7.04 12.96 -15.69
N ILE A 115 6.77 14.25 -15.71
CA ILE A 115 7.57 15.24 -14.98
C ILE A 115 7.44 15.00 -13.47
N ALA A 116 6.20 14.77 -13.00
CA ALA A 116 5.91 14.48 -11.61
C ALA A 116 6.54 13.15 -11.15
N ALA A 117 6.39 12.09 -11.95
CA ALA A 117 6.95 10.78 -11.66
C ALA A 117 8.48 10.80 -11.56
N ILE A 118 9.15 11.41 -12.54
CA ILE A 118 10.63 11.56 -12.54
C ILE A 118 11.07 12.44 -11.37
N GLY A 119 10.40 13.57 -11.14
CA GLY A 119 10.68 14.48 -10.04
C GLY A 119 10.59 13.78 -8.67
N LEU A 120 9.54 12.97 -8.47
CA LEU A 120 9.33 12.18 -7.25
C LEU A 120 10.48 11.19 -7.03
N VAL A 121 10.87 10.45 -8.08
CA VAL A 121 11.99 9.51 -8.00
C VAL A 121 13.30 10.24 -7.69
N LEU A 122 13.58 11.36 -8.36
CA LEU A 122 14.79 12.13 -8.13
C LEU A 122 14.89 12.68 -6.72
N ILE A 123 13.81 13.29 -6.21
CA ILE A 123 13.76 13.84 -4.84
C ILE A 123 13.95 12.71 -3.83
N THR A 124 13.28 11.58 -4.04
CA THR A 124 13.41 10.40 -3.17
C THR A 124 14.83 9.84 -3.20
N ALA A 125 15.43 9.73 -4.37
CA ALA A 125 16.81 9.27 -4.52
C ALA A 125 17.79 10.21 -3.82
N LEU A 126 17.64 11.53 -4.00
CA LEU A 126 18.51 12.52 -3.37
C LEU A 126 18.54 12.38 -1.85
N TYR A 127 17.37 12.45 -1.18
CA TYR A 127 17.38 12.38 0.28
C TYR A 127 17.78 10.98 0.80
N THR A 128 17.55 9.93 0.02
CA THR A 128 17.94 8.57 0.39
C THR A 128 19.45 8.36 0.24
N ILE A 129 20.06 8.87 -0.84
CA ILE A 129 21.50 8.74 -1.07
C ILE A 129 22.29 9.56 -0.03
N PHE A 130 21.91 10.81 0.20
CA PHE A 130 22.62 11.68 1.14
C PHE A 130 22.34 11.39 2.62
N GLY A 131 21.12 10.99 2.96
CA GLY A 131 20.71 10.77 4.34
C GLY A 131 20.67 9.31 4.79
N GLY A 132 20.76 8.37 3.86
CA GLY A 132 20.71 6.93 4.14
C GLY A 132 19.45 6.49 4.90
N MET A 133 19.54 5.37 5.60
CA MET A 133 18.46 4.80 6.41
C MET A 133 17.92 5.79 7.47
N LYS A 134 18.78 6.62 8.03
CA LYS A 134 18.41 7.61 9.05
C LYS A 134 17.42 8.64 8.51
N SER A 135 17.68 9.18 7.32
CA SER A 135 16.79 10.15 6.68
C SER A 135 15.41 9.54 6.40
N VAL A 136 15.37 8.31 5.88
CA VAL A 136 14.13 7.59 5.61
C VAL A 136 13.33 7.38 6.92
N LEU A 137 13.99 7.02 8.02
CA LEU A 137 13.33 6.86 9.31
C LEU A 137 12.71 8.17 9.82
N TYR A 138 13.42 9.30 9.71
CA TYR A 138 12.89 10.60 10.16
C TYR A 138 11.73 11.08 9.28
N THR A 139 11.83 10.95 7.97
CA THR A 139 10.73 11.30 7.06
C THR A 139 9.49 10.46 7.33
N SER A 140 9.66 9.16 7.57
CA SER A 140 8.57 8.25 7.90
C SER A 140 7.87 8.61 9.22
N VAL A 141 8.62 9.03 10.24
CA VAL A 141 8.06 9.48 11.52
C VAL A 141 7.22 10.75 11.33
N LEU A 142 7.61 11.65 10.44
CA LEU A 142 6.84 12.85 10.11
C LEU A 142 5.60 12.51 9.27
N GLN A 143 5.71 11.58 8.34
CA GLN A 143 4.63 11.18 7.45
C GLN A 143 3.48 10.47 8.19
N THR A 144 3.78 9.65 9.19
CA THR A 144 2.77 8.87 9.92
C THR A 144 1.66 9.73 10.55
N PRO A 145 1.95 10.80 11.34
CA PRO A 145 0.89 11.65 11.85
C PRO A 145 0.08 12.34 10.77
N ILE A 146 0.72 12.77 9.69
CA ILE A 146 0.05 13.42 8.55
C ILE A 146 -0.93 12.45 7.89
N LEU A 147 -0.52 11.20 7.64
CA LEU A 147 -1.38 10.16 7.10
C LEU A 147 -2.57 9.85 8.01
N LEU A 148 -2.34 9.69 9.30
CA LEU A 148 -3.40 9.41 10.27
C LEU A 148 -4.40 10.56 10.39
N LEU A 149 -3.92 11.79 10.48
CA LEU A 149 -4.78 12.97 10.54
C LEU A 149 -5.53 13.18 9.24
N GLY A 150 -4.87 13.03 8.09
CA GLY A 150 -5.49 13.14 6.78
C GLY A 150 -6.60 12.11 6.58
N SER A 151 -6.35 10.84 6.89
CA SER A 151 -7.37 9.79 6.78
C SER A 151 -8.52 10.00 7.76
N LEU A 152 -8.26 10.48 8.97
CA LEU A 152 -9.31 10.81 9.92
C LEU A 152 -10.20 11.97 9.44
N ILE A 153 -9.58 13.02 8.88
CA ILE A 153 -10.31 14.16 8.32
C ILE A 153 -11.19 13.71 7.15
N ILE A 154 -10.65 12.93 6.23
CA ILE A 154 -11.40 12.39 5.09
C ILE A 154 -12.57 11.53 5.56
N LEU A 155 -12.35 10.68 6.57
CA LEU A 155 -13.39 9.85 7.15
C LEU A 155 -14.53 10.71 7.75
N VAL A 156 -14.18 11.69 8.57
CA VAL A 156 -15.18 12.56 9.24
C VAL A 156 -15.96 13.40 8.22
N LEU A 157 -15.25 14.00 7.26
CA LEU A 157 -15.91 14.79 6.21
C LEU A 157 -16.78 13.91 5.31
N GLY A 158 -16.29 12.73 4.92
CA GLY A 158 -17.05 11.76 4.13
C GLY A 158 -18.34 11.34 4.81
N PHE A 159 -18.31 10.99 6.10
CA PHE A 159 -19.53 10.66 6.84
C PHE A 159 -20.48 11.86 6.98
N LYS A 160 -19.95 13.05 7.14
CA LYS A 160 -20.78 14.26 7.22
C LYS A 160 -21.51 14.54 5.90
N GLU A 161 -20.82 14.41 4.77
CA GLU A 161 -21.41 14.60 3.44
C GLU A 161 -22.43 13.51 3.09
N LEU A 162 -22.19 12.27 3.52
CA LEU A 162 -23.10 11.15 3.27
C LEU A 162 -24.33 11.13 4.20
N GLY A 163 -24.39 11.98 5.23
CA GLY A 163 -25.48 11.97 6.19
C GLY A 163 -25.36 10.96 7.34
N GLY A 164 -24.17 10.40 7.51
CA GLY A 164 -23.84 9.46 8.61
C GLY A 164 -23.72 7.99 8.18
N TRP A 165 -23.48 7.14 9.17
CA TRP A 165 -23.28 5.70 8.95
C TRP A 165 -24.51 5.01 8.37
N ASP A 166 -25.69 5.28 8.91
CA ASP A 166 -26.93 4.59 8.52
C ASP A 166 -27.31 4.93 7.06
N GLU A 167 -27.13 6.18 6.67
CA GLU A 167 -27.41 6.61 5.29
C GLU A 167 -26.39 6.02 4.31
N MET A 168 -25.11 5.98 4.69
CA MET A 168 -24.08 5.29 3.92
C MET A 168 -24.44 3.82 3.69
N MET A 169 -24.82 3.09 4.76
CA MET A 169 -25.20 1.68 4.67
C MET A 169 -26.45 1.48 3.82
N ARG A 170 -27.42 2.41 3.89
CA ARG A 170 -28.62 2.38 3.06
C ARG A 170 -28.29 2.54 1.58
N ILE A 171 -27.46 3.51 1.24
CA ILE A 171 -27.05 3.77 -0.15
C ILE A 171 -26.22 2.60 -0.69
N CYS A 172 -25.21 2.18 0.03
CA CYS A 172 -24.33 1.07 -0.40
C CYS A 172 -25.05 -0.28 -0.45
N GLY A 173 -26.03 -0.51 0.43
CA GLY A 173 -26.88 -1.70 0.41
C GLY A 173 -27.89 -1.75 -0.73
N ALA A 174 -28.19 -0.60 -1.35
CA ALA A 174 -29.08 -0.53 -2.51
C ALA A 174 -28.35 -0.68 -3.86
N VAL A 175 -27.02 -0.55 -3.88
CA VAL A 175 -26.22 -0.65 -5.11
C VAL A 175 -25.72 -2.07 -5.30
N THR A 176 -26.14 -2.73 -6.36
CA THR A 176 -25.63 -4.03 -6.77
C THR A 176 -24.35 -3.90 -7.59
N VAL A 177 -23.34 -4.70 -7.27
CA VAL A 177 -21.99 -4.59 -7.84
C VAL A 177 -21.77 -5.59 -8.99
N ASN A 178 -22.54 -6.65 -9.03
CA ASN A 178 -22.40 -7.70 -10.07
C ASN A 178 -23.76 -8.23 -10.52
N ASP A 179 -23.74 -8.98 -11.63
CA ASP A 179 -24.93 -9.62 -12.23
C ASP A 179 -25.63 -10.64 -11.29
N GLN A 180 -24.98 -11.00 -10.17
CA GLN A 180 -25.52 -11.92 -9.16
C GLN A 180 -26.34 -11.22 -8.07
N GLY A 181 -26.47 -9.90 -8.14
CA GLY A 181 -27.25 -9.11 -7.19
C GLY A 181 -26.56 -8.84 -5.85
N ASN A 182 -25.25 -9.08 -5.75
CA ASN A 182 -24.50 -8.78 -4.52
C ASN A 182 -24.38 -7.26 -4.33
N THR A 183 -24.61 -6.82 -3.09
CA THR A 183 -24.55 -5.38 -2.74
C THR A 183 -23.14 -4.96 -2.32
N MET A 184 -22.87 -3.65 -2.36
CA MET A 184 -21.56 -3.10 -1.94
C MET A 184 -21.22 -3.40 -0.47
N THR A 185 -22.20 -3.70 0.36
CA THR A 185 -22.01 -4.00 1.79
C THR A 185 -21.71 -5.47 2.07
N GLU A 186 -21.86 -6.35 1.10
CA GLU A 186 -21.63 -7.78 1.28
C GLU A 186 -20.15 -8.12 1.18
N LEU A 187 -19.57 -8.50 2.33
CA LEU A 187 -18.16 -8.84 2.44
C LEU A 187 -17.87 -10.33 2.10
N ILE A 188 -18.82 -11.20 2.37
CA ILE A 188 -18.60 -12.65 2.42
C ILE A 188 -18.95 -13.35 1.10
N LEU A 189 -19.92 -12.86 0.36
CA LEU A 189 -20.40 -13.55 -0.83
C LEU A 189 -19.42 -13.55 -1.99
N SER A 190 -18.52 -12.57 -2.07
CA SER A 190 -17.47 -12.58 -3.09
C SER A 190 -16.37 -13.62 -2.86
N LEU A 191 -16.23 -14.14 -1.63
CA LEU A 191 -15.27 -15.19 -1.29
C LEU A 191 -15.74 -16.59 -1.69
N ILE A 192 -17.05 -16.79 -1.89
CA ILE A 192 -17.62 -18.10 -2.22
C ILE A 192 -17.62 -18.37 -3.72
N HIS A 193 -17.47 -17.33 -4.54
CA HIS A 193 -17.57 -17.40 -6.00
C HIS A 193 -16.23 -17.24 -6.74
N ILE A 194 -15.08 -17.25 -6.03
CA ILE A 194 -13.75 -17.43 -6.62
C ILE A 194 -13.41 -18.92 -6.60
#